data_6f99beb5b0aba374534e33de27e2b946
#
_entry.id   6f99beb5b0aba374534e33de27e2b946
#
_cell.length_a   1.000
_cell.length_b   1.000
_cell.length_c   1.000
_cell.angle_alpha   90.00
_cell.angle_beta   90.00
_cell.angle_gamma   90.00
#
_symmetry.space_group_name_H-M   'P 1'
#
loop_
_entity.id
_entity.type
_entity.pdbx_description
1 polymer ?
#
loop_
_entity_poly.entity_id
_entity_poly.type
_entity_poly.pdbx_seq_one_letter_code
_entity_poly.pdbx_strand_id
1 'polypeptide(L)'
;MFSVNSGSGICEVRPERGLPIRIKDKWMTIGNEDKSWHIHLNLDNVKTAKFVTEIRESGMNGYSVRFFDSNGNIAMRANFVKMFDDNGNLR
;
A
#
# COMPACT_ATOMS: atom_id res chain seq x y z
N MET A 1 -4.89 -3.00 2.07
CA MET A 1 -5.23 -1.62 2.46
C MET A 1 -4.06 -0.70 2.16
N PHE A 2 -4.35 0.44 1.57
CA PHE A 2 -3.35 1.46 1.31
C PHE A 2 -3.43 2.56 2.34
N SER A 3 -2.29 2.98 2.86
CA SER A 3 -2.20 4.10 3.80
C SER A 3 -1.27 5.15 3.21
N VAL A 4 -1.78 6.35 3.05
CA VAL A 4 -1.00 7.49 2.59
C VAL A 4 -0.79 8.45 3.74
N ASN A 5 0.47 8.75 4.02
CA ASN A 5 0.85 9.63 5.12
C ASN A 5 1.08 11.04 4.60
N SER A 6 0.38 12.01 5.17
CA SER A 6 0.51 13.43 4.82
C SER A 6 1.36 14.22 5.83
N GLY A 7 1.97 13.56 6.81
CA GLY A 7 2.71 14.21 7.88
C GLY A 7 1.86 14.50 9.11
N SER A 8 0.65 15.04 8.94
CA SER A 8 -0.24 15.36 10.06
C SER A 8 -1.52 14.52 10.07
N GLY A 9 -1.64 13.60 9.12
CA GLY A 9 -2.79 12.72 9.03
C GLY A 9 -2.50 11.52 8.15
N ILE A 10 -3.39 10.53 8.18
CA ILE A 10 -3.29 9.32 7.39
C ILE A 10 -4.60 9.13 6.64
N CYS A 11 -4.50 8.90 5.34
CA CYS A 11 -5.62 8.48 4.51
C CYS A 11 -5.49 6.99 4.25
N GLU A 12 -6.53 6.23 4.56
CA GLU A 12 -6.54 4.79 4.36
C GLU A 12 -7.63 4.40 3.36
N VAL A 13 -7.26 3.56 2.40
CA VAL A 13 -8.17 3.07 1.38
C VAL A 13 -8.07 1.55 1.32
N ARG A 14 -9.21 0.89 1.37
CA ARG A 14 -9.28 -0.56 1.21
C ARG A 14 -9.85 -0.89 -0.16
N PRO A 15 -9.02 -1.42 -1.08
CA PRO A 15 -9.53 -1.84 -2.37
C PRO A 15 -10.38 -3.11 -2.24
N GLU A 16 -11.34 -3.25 -3.12
CA GLU A 16 -12.07 -4.49 -3.29
C GLU A 16 -11.22 -5.45 -4.11
N ARG A 17 -11.81 -6.18 -5.02
CA ARG A 17 -11.06 -7.10 -5.87
C ARG A 17 -10.48 -6.39 -7.08
N GLY A 18 -9.29 -6.82 -7.46
CA GLY A 18 -8.64 -6.34 -8.68
C GLY A 18 -8.16 -4.91 -8.52
N LEU A 19 -6.87 -4.72 -8.65
CA LEU A 19 -6.28 -3.42 -8.47
C LEU A 19 -5.64 -2.98 -9.77
N PRO A 20 -6.32 -2.15 -10.57
CA PRO A 20 -5.68 -1.59 -11.74
C PRO A 20 -4.55 -0.67 -11.33
N ILE A 21 -3.35 -1.00 -11.77
CA ILE A 21 -2.16 -0.17 -11.60
C ILE A 21 -1.74 0.29 -12.98
N ARG A 22 -1.55 1.60 -13.14
CA ARG A 22 -1.09 2.20 -14.38
C ARG A 22 0.14 3.04 -14.12
N ILE A 23 1.11 2.94 -15.01
CA ILE A 23 2.28 3.81 -14.97
C ILE A 23 2.30 4.61 -16.26
N LYS A 24 2.28 5.93 -16.11
CA LYS A 24 2.38 6.86 -17.22
C LYS A 24 3.39 7.94 -16.85
N ASP A 25 4.47 8.05 -17.63
CA ASP A 25 5.58 8.94 -17.35
C ASP A 25 6.14 8.66 -15.94
N LYS A 26 6.13 9.65 -15.06
CA LYS A 26 6.61 9.54 -13.69
C LYS A 26 5.52 9.22 -12.66
N TRP A 27 4.30 9.01 -13.10
CA TRP A 27 3.18 8.78 -12.20
C TRP A 27 2.72 7.34 -12.22
N MET A 28 2.65 6.73 -11.05
CA MET A 28 1.98 5.46 -10.85
C MET A 28 0.60 5.74 -10.26
N THR A 29 -0.44 5.26 -10.92
CA THR A 29 -1.81 5.42 -10.47
C THR A 29 -2.36 4.08 -10.02
N ILE A 30 -2.86 4.04 -8.80
CA ILE A 30 -3.57 2.91 -8.23
C ILE A 30 -5.01 3.37 -7.98
N GLY A 31 -5.99 2.66 -8.49
CA GLY A 31 -7.35 3.10 -8.30
C GLY A 31 -8.39 2.04 -8.63
N ASN A 32 -9.62 2.37 -8.30
CA ASN A 32 -10.77 1.53 -8.58
C ASN A 32 -11.21 1.70 -10.04
N GLU A 33 -11.80 0.63 -10.60
CA GLU A 33 -12.29 0.67 -11.98
C GLU A 33 -13.38 1.72 -12.18
N ASP A 34 -14.24 1.90 -11.19
CA ASP A 34 -15.30 2.90 -11.21
C ASP A 34 -14.82 4.32 -10.97
N LYS A 35 -13.52 4.49 -10.78
CA LYS A 35 -12.86 5.76 -10.52
C LYS A 35 -13.34 6.49 -9.27
N SER A 36 -13.89 5.73 -8.30
CA SER A 36 -14.35 6.30 -7.03
C SER A 36 -13.21 6.83 -6.16
N TRP A 37 -12.00 6.31 -6.34
CA TRP A 37 -10.80 6.78 -5.67
C TRP A 37 -9.56 6.45 -6.48
N HIS A 38 -8.52 7.28 -6.29
CA HIS A 38 -7.22 7.09 -6.91
C HIS A 38 -6.11 7.45 -5.93
N ILE A 39 -4.99 6.75 -6.06
CA ILE A 39 -3.72 7.12 -5.44
C ILE A 39 -2.72 7.36 -6.57
N HIS A 40 -2.10 8.53 -6.58
CA HIS A 40 -1.06 8.88 -7.54
C HIS A 40 0.27 9.00 -6.80
N LEU A 41 1.24 8.18 -7.19
CA LEU A 41 2.59 8.27 -6.65
C LEU A 41 3.53 8.87 -7.68
N ASN A 42 4.25 9.91 -7.28
CA ASN A 42 5.26 10.53 -8.11
C ASN A 42 6.55 9.70 -8.01
N LEU A 43 6.90 9.00 -9.08
CA LEU A 43 8.05 8.10 -9.10
C LEU A 43 9.40 8.85 -9.11
N ASP A 44 9.40 10.16 -9.36
CA ASP A 44 10.60 10.96 -9.18
C ASP A 44 10.91 11.15 -7.69
N ASN A 45 9.91 11.16 -6.83
CA ASN A 45 10.06 11.35 -5.39
C ASN A 45 10.08 10.06 -4.60
N VAL A 46 9.34 9.05 -5.07
CA VAL A 46 9.29 7.74 -4.42
C VAL A 46 10.39 6.87 -5.05
N LYS A 47 11.45 6.65 -4.30
CA LYS A 47 12.67 6.01 -4.85
C LYS A 47 12.81 4.54 -4.47
N THR A 48 12.19 4.10 -3.39
CA THR A 48 12.41 2.76 -2.86
C THR A 48 11.10 2.14 -2.43
N ALA A 49 10.94 0.85 -2.72
CA ALA A 49 9.86 0.04 -2.17
C ALA A 49 10.48 -1.15 -1.45
N LYS A 50 10.01 -1.43 -0.23
CA LYS A 50 10.50 -2.55 0.57
C LYS A 50 9.35 -3.42 1.04
N PHE A 51 9.54 -4.72 0.96
CA PHE A 51 8.65 -5.70 1.57
C PHE A 51 9.00 -5.83 3.05
N VAL A 52 8.01 -5.70 3.92
CA VAL A 52 8.21 -5.69 5.37
C VAL A 52 7.30 -6.72 6.02
N THR A 53 7.89 -7.50 6.93
CA THR A 53 7.16 -8.44 7.77
C THR A 53 7.23 -7.96 9.22
N GLU A 54 6.09 -7.88 9.88
CA GLU A 54 6.01 -7.49 11.29
C GLU A 54 5.30 -8.58 12.10
N ILE A 55 5.72 -8.75 13.34
CA ILE A 55 5.00 -9.60 14.29
C ILE A 55 4.05 -8.69 15.07
N ARG A 56 2.74 -8.97 14.95
CA ARG A 56 1.71 -8.21 15.65
C ARG A 56 1.56 -8.70 17.09
N GLU A 57 0.90 -7.90 17.93
CA GLU A 57 0.61 -8.26 19.32
C GLU A 57 -0.13 -9.59 19.45
N SER A 58 -0.96 -9.92 18.47
CA SER A 58 -1.67 -11.20 18.41
C SER A 58 -0.76 -12.41 18.13
N GLY A 59 0.52 -12.17 17.85
CA GLY A 59 1.48 -13.21 17.46
C GLY A 59 1.43 -13.55 15.96
N MET A 60 0.53 -12.96 15.22
CA MET A 60 0.42 -13.17 13.76
C MET A 60 1.36 -12.25 13.01
N ASN A 61 1.85 -12.73 11.86
CA ASN A 61 2.68 -11.91 10.99
C ASN A 61 1.83 -10.93 10.20
N GLY A 62 2.28 -9.69 10.14
CA GLY A 62 1.76 -8.69 9.22
C GLY A 62 2.70 -8.49 8.05
N TYR A 63 2.16 -8.31 6.85
CA TYR A 63 2.93 -8.12 5.63
C TYR A 63 2.55 -6.82 4.97
N SER A 64 3.55 -6.10 4.49
CA SER A 64 3.32 -4.84 3.80
C SER A 64 4.42 -4.54 2.80
N VAL A 65 4.11 -3.69 1.82
CA VAL A 65 5.10 -3.03 0.99
C VAL A 65 5.11 -1.57 1.40
N ARG A 66 6.28 -1.04 1.72
CA ARG A 66 6.46 0.35 2.10
C ARG A 66 7.22 1.09 1.04
N PHE A 67 6.70 2.24 0.65
CA PHE A 67 7.28 3.11 -0.35
C PHE A 67 7.91 4.30 0.34
N PHE A 68 9.19 4.53 0.03
CA PHE A 68 9.97 5.59 0.68
C PHE A 68 10.36 6.66 -0.33
N ASP A 69 10.38 7.91 0.13
CA ASP A 69 10.91 9.02 -0.65
C ASP A 69 12.45 9.07 -0.59
N SER A 70 13.03 10.05 -1.25
CA SER A 70 14.49 10.21 -1.30
C SER A 70 15.11 10.56 0.06
N ASN A 71 14.31 11.04 1.01
CA ASN A 71 14.76 11.36 2.37
C ASN A 71 14.59 10.20 3.34
N GLY A 72 14.08 9.06 2.87
CA GLY A 72 13.83 7.90 3.70
C GLY A 72 12.51 7.92 4.46
N ASN A 73 11.65 8.88 4.18
CA ASN A 73 10.32 8.95 4.79
C ASN A 73 9.34 8.06 4.06
N ILE A 74 8.39 7.47 4.80
CA ILE A 74 7.36 6.62 4.22
C ILE A 74 6.33 7.51 3.52
N ALA A 75 6.18 7.31 2.20
CA ALA A 75 5.17 7.99 1.40
C ALA A 75 3.86 7.23 1.41
N MET A 76 3.91 5.90 1.30
CA MET A 76 2.73 5.05 1.27
C MET A 76 3.05 3.66 1.79
N ARG A 77 2.04 3.01 2.36
CA ARG A 77 2.09 1.59 2.71
C ARG A 77 0.97 0.85 1.97
N ALA A 78 1.31 -0.32 1.46
CA ALA A 78 0.32 -1.28 1.00
C ALA A 78 0.33 -2.46 1.99
N ASN A 79 -0.70 -2.54 2.82
CA ASN A 79 -0.80 -3.59 3.83
C ASN A 79 -1.66 -4.73 3.31
N PHE A 80 -1.15 -5.95 3.45
CA PHE A 80 -1.91 -7.14 3.10
C PHE A 80 -2.79 -7.51 4.29
N VAL A 81 -4.09 -7.29 4.14
CA VAL A 81 -5.08 -7.52 5.18
C VAL A 81 -5.76 -8.84 4.91
N LYS A 82 -5.87 -9.68 5.94
CA LYS A 82 -6.55 -10.98 5.83
C LYS A 82 -6.01 -11.83 4.68
N MET A 83 -4.69 -11.97 4.61
CA MET A 83 -4.05 -12.83 3.61
C MET A 83 -4.47 -14.29 3.73
N PHE A 84 -4.81 -14.72 4.94
CA PHE A 84 -5.18 -16.09 5.22
C PHE A 84 -6.63 -16.14 5.70
N ASP A 85 -7.33 -17.22 5.35
CA ASP A 85 -8.65 -17.48 5.88
C ASP A 85 -8.57 -18.04 7.31
N ASP A 86 -9.72 -18.35 7.92
CA ASP A 86 -9.78 -18.84 9.29
C ASP A 86 -9.12 -20.22 9.45
N ASN A 87 -8.94 -20.94 8.36
CA ASN A 87 -8.29 -22.26 8.34
C ASN A 87 -6.80 -22.18 8.04
N GLY A 88 -6.24 -20.97 7.89
CA GLY A 88 -4.84 -20.76 7.61
C GLY A 88 -4.45 -20.89 6.13
N ASN A 89 -5.41 -21.01 5.23
CA ASN A 89 -5.15 -21.08 3.80
C ASN A 89 -5.01 -19.69 3.20
N LEU A 90 -4.13 -19.53 2.23
CA LEU A 90 -3.95 -18.29 1.51
C LEU A 90 -5.23 -17.94 0.72
N ARG A 91 -5.69 -16.72 0.89
CA ARG A 91 -6.85 -16.21 0.17
C ARG A 91 -6.52 -15.85 -1.27
#